data_40b3c0d60d75af31f04907bbb1297575
#
_entry.id   40b3c0d60d75af31f04907bbb1297575
#
_cell.length_a   1.000
_cell.length_b   1.000
_cell.length_c   1.000
_cell.angle_alpha   90.00
_cell.angle_beta   90.00
_cell.angle_gamma   90.00
#
_symmetry.space_group_name_H-M   'P 1'
#
loop_
_entity.id
_entity.type
_entity.pdbx_description
1 polymer ?
#
loop_
_entity_poly.entity_id
_entity_poly.type
_entity_poly.pdbx_seq_one_letter_code
_entity_poly.pdbx_strand_id
1 'polypeptide(L)'
;MLNAHDILETITMIEEENLDVRTITMGISLLDCCDGDMDKVCEKVYAKITRCARELVKTGEEIERELGIPIIHKRISVTPAAMILAACEKKDPVRLARTLDKAAVACGVNFIGGFSALVHKGFSAGDRELIASIPEALAVTERVCSSVNIGSTKTGINMDAVALMGQIVRQTAERTADRDCIGCAKLVVFCNAPEDNPFMAGAFHGPGEPDCVINVGVSGPGVVRAALAKAGDCDLTAVADLIKKTAFKITRMGQLVAQEASRRLGVPFGIVDLSLAPTPAVGDSVAHIL
;
A
#
# COMPACT_ATOMS: atom_id res chain seq x y z
N MET A 1 -23.95 -3.20 -19.02
CA MET A 1 -24.41 -1.88 -19.46
C MET A 1 -24.74 -1.10 -18.20
N LEU A 2 -24.07 0.02 -17.93
CA LEU A 2 -24.41 0.89 -16.80
C LEU A 2 -25.76 1.52 -17.07
N ASN A 3 -26.71 1.36 -16.18
CA ASN A 3 -28.01 2.03 -16.32
C ASN A 3 -27.99 3.40 -15.60
N ALA A 4 -28.99 4.25 -15.88
CA ALA A 4 -29.05 5.59 -15.30
C ALA A 4 -29.13 5.56 -13.76
N HIS A 5 -29.72 4.53 -13.18
CA HIS A 5 -29.81 4.36 -11.73
C HIS A 5 -28.44 4.08 -11.10
N ASP A 6 -27.63 3.21 -11.71
CA ASP A 6 -26.26 2.90 -11.23
C ASP A 6 -25.36 4.15 -11.29
N ILE A 7 -25.55 4.99 -12.31
CA ILE A 7 -24.80 6.26 -12.46
C ILE A 7 -25.19 7.24 -11.34
N LEU A 8 -26.48 7.44 -11.10
CA LEU A 8 -26.98 8.33 -10.03
C LEU A 8 -26.55 7.83 -8.66
N GLU A 9 -26.61 6.53 -8.41
CA GLU A 9 -26.13 5.94 -7.15
C GLU A 9 -24.63 6.20 -6.95
N THR A 10 -23.81 6.07 -7.98
CA THR A 10 -22.39 6.38 -7.93
C THR A 10 -22.12 7.85 -7.58
N ILE A 11 -22.84 8.77 -8.21
CA ILE A 11 -22.73 10.21 -7.92
C ILE A 11 -23.07 10.48 -6.45
N THR A 12 -24.17 9.92 -5.95
CA THR A 12 -24.55 10.04 -4.53
C THR A 12 -23.47 9.50 -3.60
N MET A 13 -22.89 8.34 -3.90
CA MET A 13 -21.80 7.77 -3.09
C MET A 13 -20.56 8.67 -3.07
N ILE A 14 -20.23 9.35 -4.16
CA ILE A 14 -19.06 10.24 -4.23
C ILE A 14 -19.35 11.57 -3.52
N GLU A 15 -20.46 12.24 -3.87
CA GLU A 15 -20.73 13.59 -3.41
C GLU A 15 -21.26 13.64 -1.97
N GLU A 16 -22.13 12.70 -1.58
CA GLU A 16 -22.79 12.72 -0.27
C GLU A 16 -22.14 11.75 0.73
N GLU A 17 -21.64 10.61 0.27
CA GLU A 17 -21.16 9.50 1.12
C GLU A 17 -19.63 9.44 1.21
N ASN A 18 -18.93 10.39 0.58
CA ASN A 18 -17.46 10.50 0.60
C ASN A 18 -16.74 9.22 0.12
N LEU A 19 -17.27 8.56 -0.90
CA LEU A 19 -16.58 7.45 -1.54
C LEU A 19 -15.33 7.96 -2.25
N ASP A 20 -14.19 7.38 -1.91
CA ASP A 20 -12.96 7.59 -2.66
C ASP A 20 -12.25 6.26 -2.97
N VAL A 21 -11.50 6.26 -4.07
CA VAL A 21 -10.47 5.27 -4.33
C VAL A 21 -9.20 5.77 -3.65
N ARG A 22 -8.83 5.13 -2.57
CA ARG A 22 -7.71 5.56 -1.74
C ARG A 22 -6.38 5.48 -2.47
N THR A 23 -6.21 4.45 -3.32
CA THR A 23 -4.99 4.28 -4.08
C THR A 23 -5.18 3.42 -5.32
N ILE A 24 -4.47 3.78 -6.40
CA ILE A 24 -4.03 2.85 -7.44
C ILE A 24 -2.57 2.53 -7.16
N THR A 25 -2.26 1.26 -7.01
CA THR A 25 -0.92 0.77 -6.70
C THR A 25 -0.43 -0.14 -7.81
N MET A 26 0.72 0.17 -8.40
CA MET A 26 1.41 -0.74 -9.29
C MET A 26 2.39 -1.59 -8.49
N GLY A 27 2.12 -2.89 -8.41
CA GLY A 27 3.06 -3.88 -7.91
C GLY A 27 4.10 -4.21 -8.97
N ILE A 28 5.38 -4.22 -8.59
CA ILE A 28 6.50 -4.50 -9.50
C ILE A 28 7.45 -5.49 -8.83
N SER A 29 7.63 -6.65 -9.46
CA SER A 29 8.64 -7.61 -9.05
C SER A 29 10.05 -7.06 -9.33
N LEU A 30 10.94 -7.14 -8.35
CA LEU A 30 12.34 -6.77 -8.49
C LEU A 30 13.28 -7.98 -8.45
N LEU A 31 12.76 -9.20 -8.51
CA LEU A 31 13.56 -10.41 -8.40
C LEU A 31 14.61 -10.55 -9.52
N ASP A 32 14.31 -10.07 -10.72
CA ASP A 32 15.24 -10.02 -11.86
C ASP A 32 16.30 -8.92 -11.73
N CYS A 33 16.17 -8.02 -10.75
CA CYS A 33 17.15 -6.99 -10.43
C CYS A 33 18.26 -7.46 -9.49
N CYS A 34 18.15 -8.67 -8.93
CA CYS A 34 19.17 -9.22 -8.04
C CYS A 34 20.55 -9.29 -8.72
N ASP A 35 21.59 -8.89 -8.00
CA ASP A 35 22.99 -8.95 -8.42
C ASP A 35 23.88 -8.96 -7.18
N GLY A 36 25.09 -9.51 -7.27
CA GLY A 36 26.09 -9.42 -6.20
C GLY A 36 26.60 -8.00 -5.98
N ASP A 37 26.57 -7.17 -7.03
CA ASP A 37 27.03 -5.79 -7.03
C ASP A 37 25.86 -4.81 -6.79
N MET A 38 25.97 -4.05 -5.70
CA MET A 38 24.95 -3.08 -5.29
C MET A 38 24.74 -1.95 -6.31
N ASP A 39 25.76 -1.56 -7.07
CA ASP A 39 25.63 -0.53 -8.11
C ASP A 39 24.69 -1.01 -9.21
N LYS A 40 24.90 -2.24 -9.67
CA LYS A 40 24.04 -2.87 -10.69
C LYS A 40 22.62 -3.10 -10.19
N VAL A 41 22.45 -3.48 -8.91
CA VAL A 41 21.10 -3.59 -8.31
C VAL A 41 20.39 -2.26 -8.39
N CYS A 42 21.01 -1.17 -7.94
CA CYS A 42 20.41 0.16 -7.95
C CYS A 42 20.05 0.62 -9.37
N GLU A 43 20.92 0.39 -10.35
CA GLU A 43 20.66 0.72 -11.76
C GLU A 43 19.48 -0.07 -12.33
N LYS A 44 19.46 -1.40 -12.14
CA LYS A 44 18.37 -2.26 -12.60
C LYS A 44 17.03 -1.89 -11.95
N VAL A 45 17.02 -1.68 -10.63
CA VAL A 45 15.83 -1.29 -9.85
C VAL A 45 15.27 0.03 -10.37
N TYR A 46 16.10 1.07 -10.49
CA TYR A 46 15.69 2.36 -11.01
C TYR A 46 15.12 2.26 -12.43
N ALA A 47 15.84 1.59 -13.33
CA ALA A 47 15.42 1.43 -14.72
C ALA A 47 14.11 0.65 -14.84
N LYS A 48 13.93 -0.42 -14.05
CA LYS A 48 12.70 -1.22 -14.09
C LYS A 48 11.51 -0.44 -13.59
N ILE A 49 11.61 0.18 -12.41
CA ILE A 49 10.50 0.95 -11.82
C ILE A 49 10.08 2.09 -12.75
N THR A 50 11.03 2.90 -13.25
CA THR A 50 10.72 4.03 -14.11
C THR A 50 10.13 3.59 -15.45
N ARG A 51 10.55 2.45 -16.00
CA ARG A 51 9.94 1.87 -17.19
C ARG A 51 8.52 1.40 -16.97
N CYS A 52 8.26 0.65 -15.89
CA CYS A 52 6.95 0.04 -15.63
C CYS A 52 5.92 1.08 -15.20
N ALA A 53 6.27 2.01 -14.31
CA ALA A 53 5.33 2.96 -13.72
C ALA A 53 5.25 4.32 -14.43
N ARG A 54 5.87 4.46 -15.61
CA ARG A 54 5.95 5.71 -16.35
C ARG A 54 4.61 6.43 -16.56
N GLU A 55 3.59 5.68 -16.94
CA GLU A 55 2.27 6.22 -17.27
C GLU A 55 1.26 6.09 -16.13
N LEU A 56 1.66 5.56 -14.96
CA LEU A 56 0.73 5.25 -13.86
C LEU A 56 -0.03 6.49 -13.37
N VAL A 57 0.68 7.59 -13.11
CA VAL A 57 0.08 8.82 -12.56
C VAL A 57 -0.87 9.42 -13.57
N LYS A 58 -0.42 9.59 -14.81
CA LYS A 58 -1.23 10.13 -15.92
C LYS A 58 -2.50 9.30 -16.13
N THR A 59 -2.36 7.98 -16.19
CA THR A 59 -3.51 7.07 -16.34
C THR A 59 -4.48 7.20 -15.18
N GLY A 60 -3.99 7.29 -13.94
CA GLY A 60 -4.84 7.49 -12.77
C GLY A 60 -5.63 8.81 -12.82
N GLU A 61 -4.99 9.91 -13.23
CA GLU A 61 -5.63 11.22 -13.38
C GLU A 61 -6.67 11.26 -14.53
N GLU A 62 -6.39 10.54 -15.62
CA GLU A 62 -7.34 10.40 -16.73
C GLU A 62 -8.59 9.62 -16.30
N ILE A 63 -8.42 8.50 -15.58
CA ILE A 63 -9.52 7.69 -15.06
C ILE A 63 -10.36 8.51 -14.07
N GLU A 64 -9.73 9.21 -13.14
CA GLU A 64 -10.39 10.10 -12.19
C GLU A 64 -11.26 11.13 -12.90
N ARG A 65 -10.73 11.77 -13.95
CA ARG A 65 -11.47 12.79 -14.73
C ARG A 65 -12.63 12.20 -15.52
N GLU A 66 -12.45 11.01 -16.09
CA GLU A 66 -13.48 10.39 -16.94
C GLU A 66 -14.61 9.73 -16.14
N LEU A 67 -14.26 9.08 -15.01
CA LEU A 67 -15.25 8.40 -14.18
C LEU A 67 -15.84 9.27 -13.09
N GLY A 68 -15.23 10.44 -12.81
CA GLY A 68 -15.62 11.31 -11.70
C GLY A 68 -15.32 10.72 -10.32
N ILE A 69 -14.55 9.63 -10.23
CA ILE A 69 -14.22 8.95 -8.98
C ILE A 69 -12.87 9.47 -8.49
N PRO A 70 -12.79 10.14 -7.31
CA PRO A 70 -11.51 10.61 -6.78
C PRO A 70 -10.53 9.47 -6.52
N ILE A 71 -9.28 9.62 -6.99
CA ILE A 71 -8.18 8.69 -6.75
C ILE A 71 -7.09 9.44 -5.98
N ILE A 72 -7.10 9.27 -4.66
CA ILE A 72 -6.30 10.11 -3.75
C ILE A 72 -4.80 9.92 -3.95
N HIS A 73 -4.34 8.65 -4.05
CA HIS A 73 -2.93 8.34 -4.19
C HIS A 73 -2.64 7.42 -5.38
N LYS A 74 -1.54 7.70 -6.05
CA LYS A 74 -0.91 6.83 -7.05
C LYS A 74 0.36 6.30 -6.41
N ARG A 75 0.51 4.98 -6.30
CA ARG A 75 1.58 4.32 -5.52
C ARG A 75 2.28 3.24 -6.33
N ILE A 76 3.47 2.90 -5.87
CA ILE A 76 4.21 1.72 -6.30
C ILE A 76 4.44 0.83 -5.09
N SER A 77 4.32 -0.48 -5.26
CA SER A 77 4.80 -1.49 -4.31
C SER A 77 5.82 -2.38 -5.02
N VAL A 78 6.90 -2.71 -4.33
CA VAL A 78 7.95 -3.55 -4.91
C VAL A 78 8.19 -4.80 -4.06
N THR A 79 8.87 -5.79 -4.61
CA THR A 79 9.34 -6.96 -3.87
C THR A 79 10.03 -6.54 -2.58
N PRO A 80 9.79 -7.23 -1.43
CA PRO A 80 10.47 -6.91 -0.18
C PRO A 80 11.99 -6.77 -0.36
N ALA A 81 12.50 -5.56 -0.13
CA ALA A 81 13.88 -5.18 -0.42
C ALA A 81 14.91 -6.05 0.31
N ALA A 82 14.54 -6.65 1.45
CA ALA A 82 15.40 -7.60 2.16
C ALA A 82 15.77 -8.82 1.30
N MET A 83 14.87 -9.26 0.42
CA MET A 83 15.14 -10.39 -0.50
C MET A 83 16.18 -10.00 -1.55
N ILE A 84 16.10 -8.78 -2.08
CA ILE A 84 17.06 -8.27 -3.05
C ILE A 84 18.45 -8.11 -2.40
N LEU A 85 18.47 -7.51 -1.20
CA LEU A 85 19.70 -7.33 -0.44
C LEU A 85 20.37 -8.65 -0.03
N ALA A 86 19.60 -9.73 0.13
CA ALA A 86 20.16 -11.03 0.45
C ALA A 86 21.12 -11.54 -0.64
N ALA A 87 20.93 -11.15 -1.89
CA ALA A 87 21.79 -11.53 -3.02
C ALA A 87 23.06 -10.68 -3.11
N CYS A 88 23.12 -9.50 -2.46
CA CYS A 88 24.26 -8.60 -2.55
C CYS A 88 25.43 -9.07 -1.66
N GLU A 89 26.65 -9.02 -2.19
CA GLU A 89 27.87 -9.30 -1.42
C GLU A 89 28.09 -8.20 -0.37
N LYS A 90 28.04 -6.94 -0.77
CA LYS A 90 28.12 -5.78 0.10
C LYS A 90 26.77 -5.07 0.13
N LYS A 91 26.09 -5.18 1.26
CA LYS A 91 24.74 -4.62 1.43
C LYS A 91 24.80 -3.15 1.79
N ASP A 92 24.02 -2.34 1.10
CA ASP A 92 23.77 -0.92 1.43
C ASP A 92 22.28 -0.61 1.31
N PRO A 93 21.49 -0.93 2.36
CA PRO A 93 20.05 -0.74 2.34
C PRO A 93 19.64 0.73 2.18
N VAL A 94 20.38 1.67 2.78
CA VAL A 94 20.06 3.11 2.70
C VAL A 94 20.21 3.62 1.27
N ARG A 95 21.22 3.14 0.55
CA ARG A 95 21.41 3.46 -0.87
C ARG A 95 20.26 2.92 -1.72
N LEU A 96 19.80 1.69 -1.43
CA LEU A 96 18.63 1.13 -2.12
C LEU A 96 17.38 1.97 -1.84
N ALA A 97 17.14 2.39 -0.59
CA ALA A 97 16.04 3.28 -0.22
C ALA A 97 16.10 4.61 -1.01
N ARG A 98 17.27 5.23 -1.13
CA ARG A 98 17.47 6.45 -1.95
C ARG A 98 17.19 6.20 -3.44
N THR A 99 17.51 5.00 -3.93
CA THR A 99 17.21 4.62 -5.33
C THR A 99 15.70 4.48 -5.55
N LEU A 100 14.99 3.84 -4.61
CA LEU A 100 13.53 3.75 -4.63
C LEU A 100 12.89 5.13 -4.60
N ASP A 101 13.38 6.02 -3.73
CA ASP A 101 12.88 7.39 -3.61
C ASP A 101 13.05 8.18 -4.92
N LYS A 102 14.24 8.11 -5.53
CA LYS A 102 14.52 8.73 -6.84
C LYS A 102 13.58 8.20 -7.93
N ALA A 103 13.34 6.88 -7.96
CA ALA A 103 12.42 6.28 -8.92
C ALA A 103 10.98 6.75 -8.69
N ALA A 104 10.54 6.84 -7.43
CA ALA A 104 9.21 7.36 -7.07
C ALA A 104 9.03 8.83 -7.49
N VAL A 105 10.05 9.66 -7.30
CA VAL A 105 10.06 11.06 -7.76
C VAL A 105 9.97 11.12 -9.29
N ALA A 106 10.76 10.31 -10.00
CA ALA A 106 10.77 10.28 -11.47
C ALA A 106 9.42 9.84 -12.06
N CYS A 107 8.71 8.93 -11.40
CA CYS A 107 7.38 8.49 -11.80
C CYS A 107 6.25 9.43 -11.34
N GLY A 108 6.52 10.41 -10.47
CA GLY A 108 5.53 11.34 -9.92
C GLY A 108 4.57 10.71 -8.89
N VAL A 109 4.83 9.48 -8.41
CA VAL A 109 3.95 8.79 -7.46
C VAL A 109 4.06 9.39 -6.06
N ASN A 110 2.99 9.26 -5.27
CA ASN A 110 2.96 9.78 -3.90
C ASN A 110 3.88 8.99 -2.96
N PHE A 111 3.85 7.66 -3.06
CA PHE A 111 4.59 6.76 -2.19
C PHE A 111 5.11 5.54 -2.95
N ILE A 112 6.20 4.97 -2.45
CA ILE A 112 6.73 3.67 -2.85
C ILE A 112 6.94 2.79 -1.62
N GLY A 113 6.25 1.64 -1.59
CA GLY A 113 6.39 0.61 -0.58
C GLY A 113 7.30 -0.53 -1.03
N GLY A 114 7.63 -1.42 -0.11
CA GLY A 114 8.50 -2.56 -0.38
C GLY A 114 9.91 -2.43 0.19
N PHE A 115 10.24 -1.33 0.88
CA PHE A 115 11.42 -1.32 1.75
C PHE A 115 11.12 -2.14 3.01
N SER A 116 10.99 -3.46 2.82
CA SER A 116 10.28 -4.37 3.72
C SER A 116 11.06 -5.64 3.99
N ALA A 117 10.75 -6.28 5.14
CA ALA A 117 11.26 -7.58 5.55
C ALA A 117 10.12 -8.49 6.03
N LEU A 118 10.19 -9.79 5.70
CA LEU A 118 9.20 -10.81 6.07
C LEU A 118 9.83 -11.79 7.06
N VAL A 119 9.79 -11.47 8.36
CA VAL A 119 10.51 -12.18 9.41
C VAL A 119 9.65 -13.09 10.29
N HIS A 120 8.43 -13.38 9.86
CA HIS A 120 7.51 -14.26 10.59
C HIS A 120 8.00 -15.71 10.74
N LYS A 121 8.93 -16.16 9.91
CA LYS A 121 9.57 -17.49 10.00
C LYS A 121 11.02 -17.44 10.48
N GLY A 122 11.49 -16.28 10.91
CA GLY A 122 12.88 -16.02 11.29
C GLY A 122 13.55 -15.02 10.38
N PHE A 123 14.82 -14.73 10.63
CA PHE A 123 15.56 -13.70 9.91
C PHE A 123 16.47 -14.33 8.84
N SER A 124 16.40 -13.80 7.63
CA SER A 124 17.38 -14.05 6.58
C SER A 124 18.58 -13.11 6.68
N ALA A 125 19.59 -13.33 5.82
CA ALA A 125 20.80 -12.51 5.78
C ALA A 125 20.54 -11.05 5.41
N GLY A 126 19.47 -10.76 4.65
CA GLY A 126 19.10 -9.39 4.27
C GLY A 126 18.22 -8.68 5.30
N ASP A 127 17.44 -9.43 6.09
CA ASP A 127 16.42 -8.85 6.95
C ASP A 127 17.01 -7.99 8.08
N ARG A 128 18.04 -8.48 8.77
CA ARG A 128 18.62 -7.75 9.92
C ARG A 128 19.24 -6.44 9.50
N GLU A 129 19.95 -6.42 8.38
CA GLU A 129 20.60 -5.21 7.86
C GLU A 129 19.57 -4.20 7.36
N LEU A 130 18.53 -4.68 6.64
CA LEU A 130 17.44 -3.81 6.22
C LEU A 130 16.73 -3.21 7.43
N ILE A 131 16.32 -4.03 8.41
CA ILE A 131 15.58 -3.56 9.59
C ILE A 131 16.41 -2.55 10.38
N ALA A 132 17.70 -2.81 10.59
CA ALA A 132 18.59 -1.87 11.29
C ALA A 132 18.75 -0.52 10.54
N SER A 133 18.59 -0.52 9.22
CA SER A 133 18.70 0.68 8.40
C SER A 133 17.42 1.52 8.32
N ILE A 134 16.26 1.00 8.73
CA ILE A 134 14.95 1.66 8.61
C ILE A 134 14.97 3.09 9.17
N PRO A 135 15.50 3.36 10.39
CA PRO A 135 15.49 4.71 10.94
C PRO A 135 16.21 5.72 10.06
N GLU A 136 17.35 5.35 9.50
CA GLU A 136 18.11 6.20 8.59
C GLU A 136 17.44 6.32 7.23
N ALA A 137 17.02 5.20 6.64
CA ALA A 137 16.38 5.18 5.33
C ALA A 137 15.14 6.09 5.29
N LEU A 138 14.27 6.01 6.31
CA LEU A 138 13.06 6.83 6.38
C LEU A 138 13.34 8.30 6.73
N ALA A 139 14.47 8.58 7.38
CA ALA A 139 14.90 9.95 7.65
C ALA A 139 15.43 10.67 6.40
N VAL A 140 16.09 9.94 5.49
CA VAL A 140 16.74 10.53 4.30
C VAL A 140 15.94 10.41 3.01
N THR A 141 14.72 9.84 3.07
CA THR A 141 13.81 9.68 1.93
C THR A 141 12.47 10.32 2.22
N GLU A 142 11.78 10.77 1.17
CA GLU A 142 10.48 11.43 1.29
C GLU A 142 9.32 10.46 1.04
N ARG A 143 9.40 9.65 0.00
CA ARG A 143 8.30 8.82 -0.54
C ARG A 143 8.40 7.34 -0.19
N VAL A 144 9.53 6.90 0.34
CA VAL A 144 9.75 5.51 0.71
C VAL A 144 8.99 5.18 1.99
N CYS A 145 8.24 4.09 1.92
CA CYS A 145 7.55 3.48 3.05
C CYS A 145 8.13 2.10 3.35
N SER A 146 8.10 1.72 4.61
CA SER A 146 8.66 0.47 5.11
C SER A 146 7.66 -0.36 5.87
N SER A 147 7.80 -1.67 5.80
CA SER A 147 7.02 -2.60 6.62
C SER A 147 7.82 -3.82 7.04
N VAL A 148 7.47 -4.37 8.19
CA VAL A 148 8.04 -5.62 8.69
C VAL A 148 6.92 -6.54 9.13
N ASN A 149 6.79 -7.72 8.50
CA ASN A 149 5.82 -8.73 8.89
C ASN A 149 6.45 -9.69 9.90
N ILE A 150 6.00 -9.60 11.15
CA ILE A 150 6.59 -10.31 12.30
C ILE A 150 5.85 -11.59 12.70
N GLY A 151 4.71 -11.88 12.11
CA GLY A 151 3.90 -13.04 12.48
C GLY A 151 2.97 -13.51 11.38
N SER A 152 2.47 -14.73 11.55
CA SER A 152 1.41 -15.29 10.72
C SER A 152 0.59 -16.31 11.51
N THR A 153 -0.62 -16.62 11.03
CA THR A 153 -1.48 -17.66 11.62
C THR A 153 -0.81 -19.05 11.58
N LYS A 154 0.12 -19.29 10.65
CA LYS A 154 0.84 -20.56 10.53
C LYS A 154 2.04 -20.68 11.47
N THR A 155 2.72 -19.57 11.74
CA THR A 155 4.01 -19.59 12.47
C THR A 155 3.94 -18.95 13.85
N GLY A 156 2.84 -18.30 14.18
CA GLY A 156 2.74 -17.47 15.37
C GLY A 156 3.52 -16.15 15.21
N ILE A 157 3.87 -15.54 16.31
CA ILE A 157 4.54 -14.24 16.38
C ILE A 157 6.02 -14.45 16.68
N ASN A 158 6.90 -13.84 15.90
CA ASN A 158 8.34 -13.79 16.15
C ASN A 158 8.64 -12.73 17.22
N MET A 159 8.79 -13.17 18.47
CA MET A 159 9.00 -12.27 19.62
C MET A 159 10.32 -11.51 19.57
N ASP A 160 11.36 -12.08 18.96
CA ASP A 160 12.64 -11.40 18.74
C ASP A 160 12.46 -10.22 17.77
N ALA A 161 11.62 -10.42 16.74
CA ALA A 161 11.25 -9.34 15.82
C ALA A 161 10.40 -8.27 16.50
N VAL A 162 9.48 -8.62 17.42
CA VAL A 162 8.72 -7.66 18.23
C VAL A 162 9.66 -6.77 19.03
N ALA A 163 10.59 -7.37 19.77
CA ALA A 163 11.56 -6.64 20.58
C ALA A 163 12.44 -5.71 19.72
N LEU A 164 12.92 -6.21 18.58
CA LEU A 164 13.72 -5.43 17.64
C LEU A 164 12.93 -4.26 17.07
N MET A 165 11.70 -4.49 16.61
CA MET A 165 10.86 -3.45 16.03
C MET A 165 10.47 -2.36 17.02
N GLY A 166 10.30 -2.69 18.30
CA GLY A 166 10.11 -1.69 19.36
C GLY A 166 11.28 -0.68 19.43
N GLN A 167 12.51 -1.18 19.32
CA GLN A 167 13.71 -0.32 19.27
C GLN A 167 13.78 0.50 17.97
N ILE A 168 13.47 -0.12 16.84
CA ILE A 168 13.48 0.55 15.52
C ILE A 168 12.45 1.67 15.45
N VAL A 169 11.22 1.45 15.94
CA VAL A 169 10.18 2.50 15.99
C VAL A 169 10.67 3.69 16.82
N ARG A 170 11.23 3.44 17.99
CA ARG A 170 11.80 4.50 18.84
C ARG A 170 12.91 5.27 18.12
N GLN A 171 13.89 4.59 17.54
CA GLN A 171 14.97 5.22 16.80
C GLN A 171 14.48 6.03 15.60
N THR A 172 13.44 5.53 14.91
CA THR A 172 12.81 6.22 13.78
C THR A 172 12.16 7.53 14.25
N ALA A 173 11.44 7.49 15.39
CA ALA A 173 10.87 8.70 15.99
C ALA A 173 11.95 9.71 16.34
N GLU A 174 13.00 9.27 17.05
CA GLU A 174 14.12 10.13 17.46
C GLU A 174 14.84 10.77 16.25
N ARG A 175 15.07 10.02 15.18
CA ARG A 175 15.73 10.52 13.95
C ARG A 175 14.90 11.48 13.11
N THR A 176 13.60 11.49 13.29
CA THR A 176 12.66 12.35 12.54
C THR A 176 11.87 13.28 13.44
N ALA A 177 12.35 13.51 14.68
CA ALA A 177 11.69 14.34 15.66
C ALA A 177 11.56 15.81 15.22
N ASP A 178 12.50 16.31 14.42
CA ASP A 178 12.47 17.63 13.80
C ASP A 178 11.39 17.81 12.73
N ARG A 179 10.78 16.71 12.30
CA ARG A 179 9.70 16.65 11.29
C ARG A 179 8.49 15.89 11.82
N ASP A 180 8.07 16.15 13.04
CA ASP A 180 6.91 15.58 13.70
C ASP A 180 6.89 14.02 13.69
N CYS A 181 8.07 13.40 13.78
CA CYS A 181 8.25 11.95 13.76
C CYS A 181 7.67 11.29 12.49
N ILE A 182 7.68 11.97 11.35
CA ILE A 182 7.08 11.50 10.08
C ILE A 182 7.59 10.12 9.64
N GLY A 183 8.80 9.72 10.04
CA GLY A 183 9.33 8.40 9.77
C GLY A 183 8.45 7.29 10.32
N CYS A 184 7.82 7.49 11.49
CA CYS A 184 6.90 6.51 12.08
C CYS A 184 5.60 6.39 11.29
N ALA A 185 5.11 7.45 10.64
CA ALA A 185 3.94 7.39 9.76
C ALA A 185 4.21 6.62 8.46
N LYS A 186 5.48 6.42 8.11
CA LYS A 186 5.93 5.64 6.94
C LYS A 186 6.36 4.21 7.28
N LEU A 187 6.22 3.78 8.54
CA LEU A 187 6.62 2.45 9.03
C LEU A 187 5.43 1.68 9.57
N VAL A 188 5.25 0.45 9.10
CA VAL A 188 4.20 -0.45 9.59
C VAL A 188 4.81 -1.76 10.07
N VAL A 189 4.37 -2.21 11.24
CA VAL A 189 4.68 -3.56 11.74
C VAL A 189 3.44 -4.42 11.59
N PHE A 190 3.52 -5.44 10.73
CA PHE A 190 2.42 -6.34 10.44
C PHE A 190 2.51 -7.63 11.23
N CYS A 191 1.35 -8.20 11.53
CA CYS A 191 1.16 -9.60 11.85
C CYS A 191 0.11 -10.17 10.91
N ASN A 192 0.44 -11.27 10.25
CA ASN A 192 -0.42 -11.95 9.28
C ASN A 192 -0.76 -11.11 8.03
N ALA A 193 0.22 -10.34 7.53
CA ALA A 193 0.07 -9.65 6.26
C ALA A 193 -0.16 -10.66 5.11
N PRO A 194 -1.04 -10.35 4.14
CA PRO A 194 -1.20 -11.15 2.94
C PRO A 194 0.08 -11.14 2.10
N GLU A 195 0.17 -12.07 1.14
CA GLU A 195 1.36 -12.20 0.29
C GLU A 195 1.58 -10.98 -0.61
N ASP A 196 0.50 -10.34 -1.04
CA ASP A 196 0.52 -9.03 -1.70
C ASP A 196 -0.31 -8.04 -0.88
N ASN A 197 0.26 -6.89 -0.59
CA ASN A 197 -0.41 -5.83 0.18
C ASN A 197 -0.26 -4.49 -0.53
N PRO A 198 -1.26 -4.07 -1.31
CA PRO A 198 -1.18 -2.83 -2.10
C PRO A 198 -1.49 -1.57 -1.30
N PHE A 199 -1.97 -1.71 -0.06
CA PHE A 199 -2.56 -0.62 0.70
C PHE A 199 -1.66 -0.13 1.84
N MET A 200 -1.86 1.15 2.27
CA MET A 200 -1.16 1.81 3.38
C MET A 200 0.35 2.04 3.13
N ALA A 201 1.04 2.56 4.15
CA ALA A 201 2.49 2.73 4.16
C ALA A 201 3.25 1.39 4.08
N GLY A 202 2.61 0.30 4.50
CA GLY A 202 3.20 -1.03 4.51
C GLY A 202 3.09 -1.83 3.21
N ALA A 203 2.71 -1.20 2.11
CA ALA A 203 2.57 -1.90 0.82
C ALA A 203 3.87 -2.63 0.41
N PHE A 204 3.72 -3.84 -0.10
CA PHE A 204 4.78 -4.59 -0.75
C PHE A 204 4.19 -5.53 -1.81
N HIS A 205 5.00 -5.91 -2.79
CA HIS A 205 4.64 -6.84 -3.85
C HIS A 205 5.24 -8.21 -3.56
N GLY A 206 4.40 -9.21 -3.39
CA GLY A 206 4.81 -10.56 -3.01
C GLY A 206 5.68 -11.25 -4.05
N PRO A 207 6.56 -12.16 -3.64
CA PRO A 207 7.46 -12.86 -4.57
C PRO A 207 6.75 -13.86 -5.48
N GLY A 208 5.51 -14.25 -5.15
CA GLY A 208 4.66 -15.14 -5.95
C GLY A 208 3.78 -14.42 -6.97
N GLU A 209 3.78 -13.09 -6.97
CA GLU A 209 2.94 -12.27 -7.81
C GLU A 209 3.54 -12.07 -9.23
N PRO A 210 2.71 -11.63 -10.21
CA PRO A 210 3.19 -11.32 -11.57
C PRO A 210 4.30 -10.27 -11.59
N ASP A 211 5.04 -10.17 -12.71
CA ASP A 211 6.12 -9.19 -12.87
C ASP A 211 5.66 -7.75 -12.65
N CYS A 212 4.46 -7.42 -13.14
CA CYS A 212 3.74 -6.19 -12.82
C CYS A 212 2.25 -6.48 -12.65
N VAL A 213 1.61 -5.75 -11.72
CA VAL A 213 0.17 -5.88 -11.44
C VAL A 213 -0.43 -4.55 -11.00
N ILE A 214 -1.70 -4.30 -11.32
CA ILE A 214 -2.45 -3.15 -10.80
C ILE A 214 -3.36 -3.61 -9.67
N ASN A 215 -3.22 -2.98 -8.52
CA ASN A 215 -4.06 -3.18 -7.35
C ASN A 215 -4.76 -1.86 -7.00
N VAL A 216 -5.95 -1.96 -6.41
CA VAL A 216 -6.72 -0.77 -6.01
C VAL A 216 -7.14 -0.91 -4.55
N GLY A 217 -6.90 0.13 -3.78
CA GLY A 217 -7.38 0.24 -2.41
C GLY A 217 -8.54 1.23 -2.32
N VAL A 218 -9.63 0.82 -1.69
CA VAL A 218 -10.82 1.66 -1.47
C VAL A 218 -11.07 1.87 0.02
N SER A 219 -11.62 3.03 0.39
CA SER A 219 -11.97 3.38 1.77
C SER A 219 -13.46 3.23 2.00
N GLY A 220 -13.83 2.51 3.04
CA GLY A 220 -15.22 2.17 3.35
C GLY A 220 -15.88 2.87 4.52
N PRO A 221 -15.19 3.39 5.56
CA PRO A 221 -15.83 3.89 6.77
C PRO A 221 -16.87 4.99 6.53
N GLY A 222 -16.56 6.00 5.72
CA GLY A 222 -17.49 7.11 5.43
C GLY A 222 -18.79 6.63 4.78
N VAL A 223 -18.68 5.73 3.79
CA VAL A 223 -19.85 5.19 3.08
C VAL A 223 -20.70 4.31 4.01
N VAL A 224 -20.06 3.50 4.86
CA VAL A 224 -20.76 2.69 5.88
C VAL A 224 -21.50 3.58 6.86
N ARG A 225 -20.88 4.66 7.35
CA ARG A 225 -21.50 5.64 8.24
C ARG A 225 -22.74 6.26 7.60
N ALA A 226 -22.62 6.74 6.35
CA ALA A 226 -23.74 7.34 5.63
C ALA A 226 -24.89 6.36 5.43
N ALA A 227 -24.59 5.10 5.10
CA ALA A 227 -25.59 4.04 4.95
C ALA A 227 -26.31 3.75 6.27
N LEU A 228 -25.59 3.64 7.38
CA LEU A 228 -26.17 3.41 8.72
C LEU A 228 -27.02 4.60 9.20
N ALA A 229 -26.56 5.83 8.98
CA ALA A 229 -27.32 7.04 9.31
C ALA A 229 -28.67 7.10 8.57
N LYS A 230 -28.72 6.65 7.32
CA LYS A 230 -29.97 6.57 6.54
C LYS A 230 -30.90 5.44 6.99
N ALA A 231 -30.35 4.37 7.57
CA ALA A 231 -31.14 3.21 8.04
C ALA A 231 -31.90 3.46 9.34
N GLY A 232 -31.45 4.41 10.17
CA GLY A 232 -32.02 4.67 11.49
C GLY A 232 -31.88 3.48 12.45
N ASP A 233 -32.81 3.39 13.42
CA ASP A 233 -32.82 2.28 14.38
C ASP A 233 -33.16 0.96 13.69
N CYS A 234 -32.20 0.05 13.64
CA CYS A 234 -32.37 -1.29 13.08
C CYS A 234 -31.66 -2.34 13.97
N ASP A 235 -32.08 -3.60 13.85
CA ASP A 235 -31.47 -4.69 14.59
C ASP A 235 -30.08 -5.06 14.02
N LEU A 236 -29.30 -5.82 14.79
CA LEU A 236 -27.95 -6.24 14.41
C LEU A 236 -27.89 -7.01 13.08
N THR A 237 -28.94 -7.75 12.73
CA THR A 237 -29.00 -8.49 11.48
C THR A 237 -29.13 -7.54 10.30
N ALA A 238 -30.02 -6.57 10.40
CA ALA A 238 -30.21 -5.53 9.40
C ALA A 238 -28.94 -4.65 9.23
N VAL A 239 -28.26 -4.30 10.34
CA VAL A 239 -26.97 -3.62 10.32
C VAL A 239 -25.92 -4.44 9.54
N ALA A 240 -25.78 -5.74 9.86
CA ALA A 240 -24.83 -6.60 9.20
C ALA A 240 -25.10 -6.73 7.68
N ASP A 241 -26.35 -6.86 7.29
CA ASP A 241 -26.74 -6.95 5.89
C ASP A 241 -26.53 -5.64 5.13
N LEU A 242 -26.77 -4.51 5.80
CA LEU A 242 -26.49 -3.19 5.23
C LEU A 242 -25.01 -2.98 4.99
N ILE A 243 -24.15 -3.31 5.97
CA ILE A 243 -22.69 -3.23 5.85
C ILE A 243 -22.18 -4.11 4.70
N LYS A 244 -22.67 -5.36 4.60
CA LYS A 244 -22.32 -6.26 3.50
C LYS A 244 -22.69 -5.69 2.14
N LYS A 245 -23.91 -5.18 1.97
CA LYS A 245 -24.38 -4.57 0.73
C LYS A 245 -23.52 -3.35 0.36
N THR A 246 -23.20 -2.51 1.34
CA THR A 246 -22.37 -1.31 1.16
C THR A 246 -20.96 -1.68 0.76
N ALA A 247 -20.33 -2.63 1.45
CA ALA A 247 -19.01 -3.15 1.10
C ALA A 247 -18.95 -3.68 -0.34
N PHE A 248 -19.99 -4.39 -0.76
CA PHE A 248 -20.12 -4.91 -2.13
C PHE A 248 -20.16 -3.80 -3.18
N LYS A 249 -20.88 -2.71 -2.92
CA LYS A 249 -20.95 -1.55 -3.80
C LYS A 249 -19.58 -0.86 -3.92
N ILE A 250 -18.92 -0.61 -2.80
CA ILE A 250 -17.60 0.04 -2.76
C ILE A 250 -16.57 -0.77 -3.54
N THR A 251 -16.52 -2.09 -3.33
CA THR A 251 -15.58 -2.96 -4.05
C THR A 251 -15.85 -3.01 -5.55
N ARG A 252 -17.09 -2.94 -6.00
CA ARG A 252 -17.44 -2.84 -7.45
C ARG A 252 -16.86 -1.56 -8.06
N MET A 253 -16.87 -0.45 -7.36
CA MET A 253 -16.27 0.80 -7.83
C MET A 253 -14.75 0.68 -7.95
N GLY A 254 -14.11 0.11 -6.94
CA GLY A 254 -12.67 -0.21 -6.99
C GLY A 254 -12.32 -1.12 -8.16
N GLN A 255 -13.14 -2.12 -8.42
CA GLN A 255 -12.96 -3.05 -9.55
C GLN A 255 -13.08 -2.34 -10.91
N LEU A 256 -14.02 -1.40 -11.07
CA LEU A 256 -14.15 -0.61 -12.29
C LEU A 256 -12.88 0.18 -12.58
N VAL A 257 -12.38 0.90 -11.58
CA VAL A 257 -11.12 1.66 -11.69
C VAL A 257 -9.94 0.75 -11.99
N ALA A 258 -9.84 -0.40 -11.32
CA ALA A 258 -8.76 -1.36 -11.51
C ALA A 258 -8.76 -1.97 -12.92
N GLN A 259 -9.92 -2.35 -13.45
CA GLN A 259 -10.06 -2.89 -14.79
C GLN A 259 -9.68 -1.86 -15.86
N GLU A 260 -10.11 -0.61 -15.69
CA GLU A 260 -9.79 0.46 -16.63
C GLU A 260 -8.29 0.79 -16.58
N ALA A 261 -7.67 0.85 -15.41
CA ALA A 261 -6.23 1.04 -15.26
C ALA A 261 -5.44 -0.12 -15.89
N SER A 262 -5.86 -1.36 -15.64
CA SER A 262 -5.27 -2.57 -16.24
C SER A 262 -5.30 -2.51 -17.77
N ARG A 263 -6.44 -2.16 -18.33
CA ARG A 263 -6.63 -2.04 -19.78
C ARG A 263 -5.72 -0.98 -20.41
N ARG A 264 -5.61 0.20 -19.80
CA ARG A 264 -4.80 1.33 -20.33
C ARG A 264 -3.32 1.08 -20.20
N LEU A 265 -2.89 0.53 -19.07
CA LEU A 265 -1.48 0.27 -18.79
C LEU A 265 -0.97 -1.03 -19.41
N GLY A 266 -1.85 -1.92 -19.88
CA GLY A 266 -1.48 -3.23 -20.39
C GLY A 266 -0.89 -4.15 -19.32
N VAL A 267 -1.28 -3.97 -18.06
CA VAL A 267 -0.79 -4.70 -16.89
C VAL A 267 -1.96 -5.46 -16.27
N PRO A 268 -1.81 -6.73 -15.85
CA PRO A 268 -2.91 -7.49 -15.26
C PRO A 268 -3.47 -6.82 -14.00
N PHE A 269 -4.77 -6.99 -13.80
CA PHE A 269 -5.43 -6.61 -12.57
C PHE A 269 -5.22 -7.70 -11.51
N GLY A 270 -4.85 -7.30 -10.32
CA GLY A 270 -4.65 -8.15 -9.15
C GLY A 270 -5.86 -8.12 -8.21
N ILE A 271 -5.79 -7.29 -7.17
CA ILE A 271 -6.81 -7.25 -6.12
C ILE A 271 -7.43 -5.87 -5.92
N VAL A 272 -8.65 -5.87 -5.37
CA VAL A 272 -9.26 -4.70 -4.70
C VAL A 272 -9.20 -4.95 -3.20
N ASP A 273 -8.54 -4.05 -2.49
CA ASP A 273 -8.45 -4.06 -1.04
C ASP A 273 -9.43 -3.04 -0.44
N LEU A 274 -10.36 -3.50 0.39
CA LEU A 274 -11.31 -2.66 1.12
C LEU A 274 -10.80 -2.38 2.53
N SER A 275 -10.40 -1.15 2.78
CA SER A 275 -10.03 -0.71 4.12
C SER A 275 -11.24 -0.20 4.89
N LEU A 276 -11.44 -0.74 6.09
CA LEU A 276 -12.39 -0.25 7.10
C LEU A 276 -11.66 0.45 8.26
N ALA A 277 -10.36 0.73 8.10
CA ALA A 277 -9.55 1.42 9.08
C ALA A 277 -9.94 2.90 9.22
N PRO A 278 -9.91 3.48 10.42
CA PRO A 278 -10.18 4.88 10.63
C PRO A 278 -9.12 5.75 9.94
N THR A 279 -9.56 6.90 9.42
CA THR A 279 -8.65 7.93 8.94
C THR A 279 -8.76 9.16 9.85
N PRO A 280 -7.65 9.78 10.27
CA PRO A 280 -7.69 10.97 11.13
C PRO A 280 -8.48 12.13 10.51
N ALA A 281 -8.47 12.24 9.19
CA ALA A 281 -9.16 13.31 8.45
C ALA A 281 -10.69 13.19 8.52
N VAL A 282 -11.22 11.98 8.64
CA VAL A 282 -12.67 11.72 8.65
C VAL A 282 -13.18 11.44 10.07
N GLY A 283 -12.28 11.07 11.00
CA GLY A 283 -12.62 10.72 12.37
C GLY A 283 -13.47 9.46 12.49
N ASP A 284 -13.67 8.74 11.38
CA ASP A 284 -14.55 7.59 11.31
C ASP A 284 -13.79 6.29 11.51
N SER A 285 -14.19 5.52 12.49
CA SER A 285 -13.86 4.09 12.56
C SER A 285 -15.15 3.29 12.61
N VAL A 286 -15.14 2.07 12.12
CA VAL A 286 -16.31 1.20 12.19
C VAL A 286 -16.76 1.03 13.64
N ALA A 287 -15.83 0.92 14.58
CA ALA A 287 -16.14 0.83 16.02
C ALA A 287 -16.76 2.11 16.62
N HIS A 288 -16.58 3.27 15.99
CA HIS A 288 -17.20 4.53 16.43
C HIS A 288 -18.56 4.77 15.79
N ILE A 289 -18.75 4.20 14.60
CA ILE A 289 -19.97 4.30 13.82
C ILE A 289 -21.06 3.37 14.35
N LEU A 290 -20.68 2.19 14.86
CA LEU A 290 -21.56 1.21 15.50
C LEU A 290 -21.80 1.52 16.98
#